data_aac246f7d13e69aae14b2d33f32dfd66
#
_entry.id   aac246f7d13e69aae14b2d33f32dfd66
#
_cell.length_a   1.000
_cell.length_b   1.000
_cell.length_c   1.000
_cell.angle_alpha   90.00
_cell.angle_beta   90.00
_cell.angle_gamma   90.00
#
_symmetry.space_group_name_H-M   'P 1'
#
loop_
_entity.id
_entity.type
_entity.pdbx_description
1 polymer ?
#
loop_
_entity_poly.entity_id
_entity_poly.type
_entity_poly.pdbx_seq_one_letter_code
_entity_poly.pdbx_strand_id
1 'polypeptide(L)'
;MNENLKNKIKQFVKTKMSNKRYNHCLCVSLEAKSLAKHYGEDTEKAEIAGLLHDVTKEFSKEEHLEIMSKNKLDLSKIERNTPKLWHAITAPFYIKEELGINDEVILSAVRYHTTGKENMTNLEKIVFLADFVSEDRFKEFSNAKTAKEIAYKNLDKGVLYELKESINKLVEKNSLLCLDTVKAYNYYVTNS
;
A
#
# COMPACT_ATOMS: atom_id res chain seq x y z
N MET A 1 -16.54 3.49 -13.37
CA MET A 1 -17.30 3.33 -12.09
C MET A 1 -18.08 4.61 -11.80
N ASN A 2 -19.25 4.52 -11.10
CA ASN A 2 -20.10 5.66 -10.84
C ASN A 2 -19.42 6.64 -9.86
N GLU A 3 -19.37 7.96 -10.18
CA GLU A 3 -18.83 9.03 -9.32
C GLU A 3 -19.44 9.01 -7.90
N ASN A 4 -20.69 8.57 -7.80
CA ASN A 4 -21.39 8.40 -6.53
C ASN A 4 -20.68 7.34 -5.62
N LEU A 5 -20.15 6.25 -6.19
CA LEU A 5 -19.44 5.23 -5.42
C LEU A 5 -18.10 5.78 -4.90
N LYS A 6 -17.37 6.53 -5.72
CA LYS A 6 -16.11 7.17 -5.28
C LYS A 6 -16.34 8.14 -4.11
N ASN A 7 -17.40 8.93 -4.19
CA ASN A 7 -17.75 9.87 -3.13
C ASN A 7 -18.15 9.14 -1.84
N LYS A 8 -18.87 8.02 -1.93
CA LYS A 8 -19.18 7.16 -0.78
C LYS A 8 -17.91 6.61 -0.14
N ILE A 9 -16.97 6.10 -0.93
CA ILE A 9 -15.68 5.59 -0.43
C ILE A 9 -14.90 6.72 0.27
N LYS A 10 -14.80 7.91 -0.34
CA LYS A 10 -14.12 9.07 0.28
C LYS A 10 -14.73 9.45 1.63
N GLN A 11 -16.06 9.52 1.70
CA GLN A 11 -16.75 9.81 2.95
C GLN A 11 -16.51 8.71 3.99
N PHE A 12 -16.60 7.45 3.60
CA PHE A 12 -16.33 6.32 4.48
C PHE A 12 -14.91 6.38 5.05
N VAL A 13 -13.89 6.48 4.20
CA VAL A 13 -12.46 6.54 4.61
C VAL A 13 -12.23 7.71 5.58
N LYS A 14 -12.83 8.88 5.31
CA LYS A 14 -12.71 10.06 6.17
C LYS A 14 -13.24 9.82 7.59
N THR A 15 -14.22 8.94 7.78
CA THR A 15 -14.76 8.62 9.11
C THR A 15 -13.89 7.64 9.90
N LYS A 16 -12.92 6.97 9.25
CA LYS A 16 -12.13 5.88 9.83
C LYS A 16 -10.72 6.29 10.25
N MET A 17 -10.34 7.52 9.99
CA MET A 17 -8.98 7.99 10.26
C MET A 17 -8.90 9.49 10.55
N SER A 18 -7.77 9.91 11.09
CA SER A 18 -7.46 11.33 11.30
C SER A 18 -7.42 12.13 9.99
N ASN A 19 -7.66 13.44 10.07
CA ASN A 19 -7.54 14.32 8.90
C ASN A 19 -6.16 14.24 8.23
N LYS A 20 -5.08 14.08 9.03
CA LYS A 20 -3.72 13.93 8.49
C LYS A 20 -3.62 12.67 7.63
N ARG A 21 -4.10 11.53 8.14
CA ARG A 21 -4.08 10.26 7.41
C ARG A 21 -4.99 10.29 6.18
N TYR A 22 -6.16 10.88 6.29
CA TYR A 22 -7.07 11.06 5.15
C TYR A 22 -6.44 11.87 4.02
N ASN A 23 -5.79 12.99 4.34
CA ASN A 23 -5.09 13.80 3.33
C ASN A 23 -3.96 13.02 2.67
N HIS A 24 -3.22 12.20 3.42
CA HIS A 24 -2.23 11.29 2.86
C HIS A 24 -2.88 10.30 1.87
N CYS A 25 -3.97 9.64 2.25
CA CYS A 25 -4.68 8.71 1.36
C CYS A 25 -5.18 9.42 0.08
N LEU A 26 -5.58 10.69 0.15
CA LEU A 26 -5.92 11.47 -1.03
C LEU A 26 -4.70 11.71 -1.93
N CYS A 27 -3.54 12.08 -1.36
CA CYS A 27 -2.30 12.26 -2.13
C CYS A 27 -1.87 10.95 -2.82
N VAL A 28 -1.90 9.83 -2.09
CA VAL A 28 -1.58 8.50 -2.63
C VAL A 28 -2.56 8.10 -3.74
N SER A 29 -3.85 8.34 -3.55
CA SER A 29 -4.89 8.08 -4.54
C SER A 29 -4.65 8.83 -5.86
N LEU A 30 -4.28 10.12 -5.79
CA LEU A 30 -3.97 10.93 -6.96
C LEU A 30 -2.68 10.47 -7.64
N GLU A 31 -1.66 10.14 -6.88
CA GLU A 31 -0.39 9.63 -7.41
C GLU A 31 -0.56 8.26 -8.08
N ALA A 32 -1.28 7.34 -7.43
CA ALA A 32 -1.60 6.03 -8.00
C ALA A 32 -2.37 6.16 -9.33
N LYS A 33 -3.35 7.08 -9.39
CA LYS A 33 -4.08 7.39 -10.62
C LYS A 33 -3.15 7.93 -11.72
N SER A 34 -2.20 8.80 -11.36
CA SER A 34 -1.25 9.39 -12.31
C SER A 34 -0.29 8.34 -12.87
N LEU A 35 0.26 7.47 -12.01
CA LEU A 35 1.10 6.35 -12.41
C LEU A 35 0.32 5.35 -13.29
N ALA A 36 -0.91 5.00 -12.90
CA ALA A 36 -1.75 4.12 -13.70
C ALA A 36 -2.01 4.68 -15.10
N LYS A 37 -2.34 5.98 -15.20
CA LYS A 37 -2.49 6.65 -16.49
C LYS A 37 -1.21 6.59 -17.33
N HIS A 38 -0.05 6.80 -16.70
CA HIS A 38 1.25 6.77 -17.37
C HIS A 38 1.59 5.39 -17.94
N TYR A 39 1.24 4.33 -17.22
CA TYR A 39 1.52 2.94 -17.61
C TYR A 39 0.36 2.25 -18.35
N GLY A 40 -0.73 2.97 -18.66
CA GLY A 40 -1.89 2.40 -19.38
C GLY A 40 -2.72 1.41 -18.54
N GLU A 41 -2.66 1.54 -17.21
CA GLU A 41 -3.40 0.71 -16.27
C GLU A 41 -4.76 1.34 -15.91
N ASP A 42 -5.62 0.56 -15.24
CA ASP A 42 -6.93 1.03 -14.79
C ASP A 42 -6.79 2.14 -13.72
N THR A 43 -7.01 3.38 -14.15
CA THR A 43 -6.89 4.57 -13.30
C THR A 43 -7.92 4.61 -12.18
N GLU A 44 -9.10 3.99 -12.36
CA GLU A 44 -10.15 3.95 -11.34
C GLU A 44 -9.79 2.97 -10.24
N LYS A 45 -9.30 1.78 -10.60
CA LYS A 45 -8.83 0.79 -9.62
C LYS A 45 -7.64 1.34 -8.83
N ALA A 46 -6.71 2.01 -9.50
CA ALA A 46 -5.55 2.63 -8.85
C ALA A 46 -5.95 3.74 -7.87
N GLU A 47 -6.86 4.62 -8.27
CA GLU A 47 -7.40 5.69 -7.42
C GLU A 47 -8.06 5.12 -6.16
N ILE A 48 -8.84 4.05 -6.29
CA ILE A 48 -9.53 3.40 -5.18
C ILE A 48 -8.54 2.67 -4.26
N ALA A 49 -7.64 1.87 -4.82
CA ALA A 49 -6.65 1.15 -4.03
C ALA A 49 -5.76 2.12 -3.23
N GLY A 50 -5.31 3.21 -3.86
CA GLY A 50 -4.57 4.28 -3.19
C GLY A 50 -5.37 4.98 -2.08
N LEU A 51 -6.67 5.19 -2.26
CA LEU A 51 -7.53 5.79 -1.24
C LEU A 51 -7.75 4.85 -0.04
N LEU A 52 -7.79 3.54 -0.28
CA LEU A 52 -8.13 2.51 0.72
C LEU A 52 -6.90 1.88 1.38
N HIS A 53 -5.67 2.10 0.89
CA HIS A 53 -4.48 1.37 1.32
C HIS A 53 -4.26 1.39 2.85
N ASP A 54 -4.54 2.51 3.48
CA ASP A 54 -4.34 2.76 4.91
C ASP A 54 -5.65 2.83 5.72
N VAL A 55 -6.78 2.27 5.20
CA VAL A 55 -8.11 2.41 5.82
C VAL A 55 -8.18 1.88 7.26
N THR A 56 -7.34 0.92 7.62
CA THR A 56 -7.24 0.35 8.97
C THR A 56 -5.97 0.79 9.74
N LYS A 57 -5.24 1.81 9.22
CA LYS A 57 -3.92 2.21 9.77
C LYS A 57 -3.97 2.70 11.21
N GLU A 58 -5.05 3.32 11.59
CA GLU A 58 -5.25 3.92 12.91
C GLU A 58 -6.15 3.05 13.81
N PHE A 59 -6.41 1.80 13.41
CA PHE A 59 -7.13 0.83 14.24
C PHE A 59 -6.29 0.42 15.44
N SER A 60 -6.98 0.16 16.55
CA SER A 60 -6.38 -0.41 17.76
C SER A 60 -5.88 -1.83 17.52
N LYS A 61 -5.05 -2.31 18.43
CA LYS A 61 -4.59 -3.71 18.40
C LYS A 61 -5.77 -4.68 18.46
N GLU A 62 -6.75 -4.38 19.27
CA GLU A 62 -7.95 -5.18 19.49
C GLU A 62 -8.78 -5.30 18.21
N GLU A 63 -9.01 -4.20 17.50
CA GLU A 63 -9.73 -4.19 16.21
C GLU A 63 -9.02 -5.04 15.15
N HIS A 64 -7.68 -4.94 15.06
CA HIS A 64 -6.91 -5.79 14.15
C HIS A 64 -7.04 -7.28 14.52
N LEU A 65 -6.93 -7.63 15.80
CA LEU A 65 -7.07 -9.02 16.27
C LEU A 65 -8.47 -9.59 16.02
N GLU A 66 -9.51 -8.77 16.16
CA GLU A 66 -10.89 -9.16 15.84
C GLU A 66 -11.04 -9.51 14.36
N ILE A 67 -10.56 -8.63 13.44
CA ILE A 67 -10.58 -8.91 12.00
C ILE A 67 -9.80 -10.18 11.67
N MET A 68 -8.62 -10.36 12.26
CA MET A 68 -7.78 -11.55 12.04
C MET A 68 -8.46 -12.82 12.52
N SER A 69 -9.06 -12.80 13.71
CA SER A 69 -9.78 -13.94 14.29
C SER A 69 -11.00 -14.32 13.45
N LYS A 70 -11.84 -13.33 13.10
CA LYS A 70 -13.03 -13.53 12.29
C LYS A 70 -12.72 -14.18 10.95
N ASN A 71 -11.61 -13.78 10.33
CA ASN A 71 -11.18 -14.27 9.02
C ASN A 71 -10.19 -15.45 9.10
N LYS A 72 -9.90 -15.96 10.30
CA LYS A 72 -9.00 -17.10 10.54
C LYS A 72 -7.62 -16.94 9.90
N LEU A 73 -7.06 -15.71 10.00
CA LEU A 73 -5.79 -15.40 9.38
C LEU A 73 -4.63 -16.06 10.13
N ASP A 74 -3.83 -16.85 9.43
CA ASP A 74 -2.60 -17.43 9.97
C ASP A 74 -1.41 -16.53 9.64
N LEU A 75 -0.97 -15.77 10.64
CA LEU A 75 0.17 -14.88 10.51
C LEU A 75 1.48 -15.64 10.75
N SER A 76 2.49 -15.35 9.97
CA SER A 76 3.87 -15.74 10.25
C SER A 76 4.34 -15.18 11.59
N LYS A 77 5.40 -15.79 12.17
CA LYS A 77 6.01 -15.27 13.41
C LYS A 77 6.46 -13.81 13.27
N ILE A 78 6.94 -13.42 12.10
CA ILE A 78 7.39 -12.05 11.83
C ILE A 78 6.19 -11.10 11.82
N GLU A 79 5.12 -11.42 11.11
CA GLU A 79 3.92 -10.57 11.05
C GLU A 79 3.27 -10.40 12.42
N ARG A 80 3.20 -11.49 13.24
CA ARG A 80 2.69 -11.41 14.62
C ARG A 80 3.51 -10.42 15.47
N ASN A 81 4.83 -10.37 15.28
CA ASN A 81 5.74 -9.50 16.03
C ASN A 81 5.95 -8.13 15.38
N THR A 82 5.24 -7.82 14.28
CA THR A 82 5.34 -6.55 13.58
C THR A 82 3.97 -5.90 13.42
N PRO A 83 3.36 -5.34 14.50
CA PRO A 83 2.02 -4.74 14.42
C PRO A 83 1.87 -3.65 13.36
N LYS A 84 2.98 -3.02 12.99
CA LYS A 84 3.01 -2.01 11.90
C LYS A 84 2.56 -2.54 10.53
N LEU A 85 2.59 -3.87 10.32
CA LEU A 85 2.11 -4.52 9.09
C LEU A 85 0.61 -4.87 9.14
N TRP A 86 0.00 -4.88 10.32
CA TRP A 86 -1.35 -5.40 10.50
C TRP A 86 -2.41 -4.66 9.70
N HIS A 87 -2.22 -3.34 9.52
CA HIS A 87 -3.14 -2.56 8.69
C HIS A 87 -3.22 -3.08 7.25
N ALA A 88 -2.08 -3.37 6.63
CA ALA A 88 -2.04 -3.90 5.27
C ALA A 88 -2.60 -5.35 5.19
N ILE A 89 -2.50 -6.11 6.28
CA ILE A 89 -3.03 -7.48 6.37
C ILE A 89 -4.55 -7.47 6.55
N THR A 90 -5.08 -6.59 7.39
CA THR A 90 -6.51 -6.56 7.75
C THR A 90 -7.37 -5.73 6.80
N ALA A 91 -6.78 -4.71 6.14
CA ALA A 91 -7.53 -3.82 5.25
C ALA A 91 -8.33 -4.53 4.14
N PRO A 92 -7.80 -5.55 3.42
CA PRO A 92 -8.59 -6.25 2.40
C PRO A 92 -9.88 -6.87 2.93
N PHE A 93 -9.83 -7.46 4.12
CA PHE A 93 -10.99 -8.09 4.75
C PHE A 93 -12.00 -7.05 5.22
N TYR A 94 -11.52 -5.97 5.82
CA TYR A 94 -12.32 -4.83 6.23
C TYR A 94 -13.03 -4.16 5.05
N ILE A 95 -12.32 -3.97 3.94
CA ILE A 95 -12.87 -3.39 2.70
C ILE A 95 -13.97 -4.28 2.12
N LYS A 96 -13.77 -5.60 2.09
CA LYS A 96 -14.79 -6.56 1.63
C LYS A 96 -16.06 -6.45 2.49
N GLU A 97 -15.91 -6.42 3.79
CA GLU A 97 -17.03 -6.42 4.73
C GLU A 97 -17.81 -5.09 4.70
N GLU A 98 -17.12 -3.97 4.80
CA GLU A 98 -17.74 -2.65 4.99
C GLU A 98 -18.20 -2.00 3.69
N LEU A 99 -17.49 -2.26 2.58
CA LEU A 99 -17.74 -1.60 1.30
C LEU A 99 -18.25 -2.56 0.21
N GLY A 100 -18.26 -3.87 0.47
CA GLY A 100 -18.65 -4.88 -0.52
C GLY A 100 -17.73 -4.92 -1.75
N ILE A 101 -16.50 -4.39 -1.63
CA ILE A 101 -15.52 -4.42 -2.73
C ILE A 101 -14.83 -5.78 -2.72
N ASN A 102 -15.08 -6.59 -3.76
CA ASN A 102 -14.53 -7.94 -3.92
C ASN A 102 -13.56 -8.04 -5.10
N ASP A 103 -13.09 -6.91 -5.64
CA ASP A 103 -12.10 -6.90 -6.71
C ASP A 103 -10.72 -7.30 -6.16
N GLU A 104 -10.30 -8.53 -6.45
CA GLU A 104 -9.05 -9.10 -5.94
C GLU A 104 -7.82 -8.30 -6.37
N VAL A 105 -7.88 -7.58 -7.50
CA VAL A 105 -6.76 -6.74 -7.96
C VAL A 105 -6.58 -5.52 -7.05
N ILE A 106 -7.68 -4.88 -6.66
CA ILE A 106 -7.68 -3.77 -5.69
C ILE A 106 -7.21 -4.27 -4.32
N LEU A 107 -7.80 -5.37 -3.85
CA LEU A 107 -7.52 -5.91 -2.52
C LEU A 107 -6.07 -6.39 -2.37
N SER A 108 -5.52 -7.00 -3.42
CA SER A 108 -4.11 -7.41 -3.45
C SER A 108 -3.17 -6.20 -3.44
N ALA A 109 -3.47 -5.15 -4.20
CA ALA A 109 -2.70 -3.91 -4.16
C ALA A 109 -2.70 -3.27 -2.77
N VAL A 110 -3.85 -3.26 -2.09
CA VAL A 110 -3.96 -2.82 -0.69
C VAL A 110 -3.16 -3.75 0.24
N ARG A 111 -3.22 -5.09 0.07
CA ARG A 111 -2.50 -6.04 0.93
C ARG A 111 -0.99 -5.85 0.89
N TYR A 112 -0.43 -5.59 -0.30
CA TYR A 112 1.01 -5.58 -0.49
C TYR A 112 1.65 -4.19 -0.59
N HIS A 113 0.88 -3.12 -0.33
CA HIS A 113 1.40 -1.75 -0.43
C HIS A 113 2.56 -1.45 0.53
N THR A 114 2.66 -2.18 1.65
CA THR A 114 3.71 -1.94 2.66
C THR A 114 4.93 -2.85 2.48
N THR A 115 4.71 -4.10 2.10
CA THR A 115 5.79 -5.11 2.04
C THR A 115 6.31 -5.37 0.64
N GLY A 116 5.51 -5.06 -0.36
CA GLY A 116 5.66 -5.65 -1.69
C GLY A 116 5.48 -7.17 -1.64
N LYS A 117 5.65 -7.81 -2.76
CA LYS A 117 5.81 -9.27 -2.94
C LYS A 117 6.59 -9.55 -4.21
N GLU A 118 7.06 -10.78 -4.39
CA GLU A 118 7.62 -11.21 -5.67
C GLU A 118 6.57 -11.12 -6.78
N ASN A 119 7.01 -10.76 -7.99
CA ASN A 119 6.18 -10.69 -9.19
C ASN A 119 4.85 -9.91 -9.03
N MET A 120 4.93 -8.69 -8.49
CA MET A 120 3.76 -7.82 -8.37
C MET A 120 3.15 -7.50 -9.73
N THR A 121 1.81 -7.45 -9.79
CA THR A 121 1.08 -6.84 -10.93
C THR A 121 1.41 -5.34 -11.02
N ASN A 122 1.16 -4.73 -12.17
CA ASN A 122 1.41 -3.29 -12.32
C ASN A 122 0.59 -2.46 -11.33
N LEU A 123 -0.65 -2.85 -11.02
CA LEU A 123 -1.45 -2.12 -10.01
C LEU A 123 -0.84 -2.24 -8.61
N GLU A 124 -0.34 -3.40 -8.21
CA GLU A 124 0.35 -3.58 -6.93
C GLU A 124 1.61 -2.71 -6.85
N LYS A 125 2.43 -2.68 -7.90
CA LYS A 125 3.62 -1.81 -8.01
C LYS A 125 3.25 -0.33 -7.90
N ILE A 126 2.19 0.08 -8.60
CA ILE A 126 1.69 1.46 -8.62
C ILE A 126 1.26 1.90 -7.22
N VAL A 127 0.49 1.09 -6.50
CA VAL A 127 0.02 1.47 -5.15
C VAL A 127 1.17 1.45 -4.14
N PHE A 128 2.06 0.44 -4.23
CA PHE A 128 3.28 0.35 -3.42
C PHE A 128 4.15 1.60 -3.59
N LEU A 129 4.40 2.03 -4.84
CA LEU A 129 5.19 3.23 -5.13
C LEU A 129 4.46 4.51 -4.75
N ALA A 130 3.15 4.61 -5.02
CA ALA A 130 2.38 5.82 -4.75
C ALA A 130 2.40 6.21 -3.27
N ASP A 131 2.39 5.25 -2.33
CA ASP A 131 2.54 5.54 -0.89
C ASP A 131 3.89 6.20 -0.57
N PHE A 132 4.95 5.84 -1.27
CA PHE A 132 6.29 6.38 -1.02
C PHE A 132 6.56 7.68 -1.76
N VAL A 133 6.01 7.87 -2.99
CA VAL A 133 6.33 8.99 -3.87
C VAL A 133 5.23 10.04 -3.98
N SER A 134 4.16 9.96 -3.17
CA SER A 134 3.11 10.97 -3.12
C SER A 134 3.66 12.33 -2.65
N GLU A 135 3.01 13.42 -3.05
CA GLU A 135 3.54 14.78 -2.85
C GLU A 135 3.78 15.14 -1.38
N ASP A 136 2.93 14.66 -0.48
CA ASP A 136 3.07 14.87 0.96
C ASP A 136 4.33 14.20 1.54
N ARG A 137 4.83 13.13 0.91
CA ARG A 137 6.06 12.42 1.29
C ARG A 137 7.34 13.19 1.00
N PHE A 138 7.32 14.15 0.08
CA PHE A 138 8.52 14.93 -0.28
C PHE A 138 9.12 15.73 0.87
N LYS A 139 8.31 16.04 1.89
CA LYS A 139 8.78 16.70 3.11
C LYS A 139 9.32 15.71 4.14
N GLU A 140 8.85 14.47 4.11
CA GLU A 140 9.22 13.44 5.08
C GLU A 140 10.45 12.64 4.62
N PHE A 141 10.61 12.44 3.29
CA PHE A 141 11.66 11.61 2.71
C PHE A 141 12.40 12.37 1.60
N SER A 142 13.68 12.65 1.84
CA SER A 142 14.54 13.37 0.87
C SER A 142 14.69 12.64 -0.48
N ASN A 143 14.54 11.32 -0.48
CA ASN A 143 14.68 10.44 -1.64
C ASN A 143 13.36 10.16 -2.39
N ALA A 144 12.21 10.63 -1.89
CA ALA A 144 10.90 10.39 -2.53
C ALA A 144 10.80 10.98 -3.95
N LYS A 145 11.40 12.16 -4.18
CA LYS A 145 11.45 12.77 -5.52
C LYS A 145 12.26 11.93 -6.51
N THR A 146 13.43 11.46 -6.09
CA THR A 146 14.28 10.57 -6.90
C THR A 146 13.55 9.27 -7.23
N ALA A 147 12.90 8.67 -6.22
CA ALA A 147 12.08 7.48 -6.42
C ALA A 147 10.96 7.71 -7.44
N LYS A 148 10.28 8.87 -7.38
CA LYS A 148 9.25 9.26 -8.33
C LYS A 148 9.79 9.35 -9.76
N GLU A 149 10.92 10.00 -9.96
CA GLU A 149 11.56 10.12 -11.27
C GLU A 149 11.94 8.74 -11.86
N ILE A 150 12.43 7.83 -11.00
CA ILE A 150 12.75 6.45 -11.40
C ILE A 150 11.46 5.70 -11.74
N ALA A 151 10.43 5.79 -10.89
CA ALA A 151 9.14 5.11 -11.08
C ALA A 151 8.45 5.50 -12.38
N TYR A 152 8.52 6.77 -12.80
CA TYR A 152 7.96 7.21 -14.08
C TYR A 152 8.79 6.81 -15.31
N LYS A 153 10.05 6.42 -15.13
CA LYS A 153 10.89 5.87 -16.22
C LYS A 153 10.78 4.36 -16.34
N ASN A 154 10.72 3.66 -15.22
CA ASN A 154 10.63 2.20 -15.16
C ASN A 154 10.03 1.78 -13.80
N LEU A 155 8.87 1.15 -13.85
CA LEU A 155 8.11 0.78 -12.66
C LEU A 155 8.88 -0.22 -11.78
N ASP A 156 9.55 -1.22 -12.37
CA ASP A 156 10.29 -2.25 -11.63
C ASP A 156 11.52 -1.68 -10.95
N LYS A 157 12.23 -0.76 -11.62
CA LYS A 157 13.36 -0.03 -11.01
C LYS A 157 12.92 0.88 -9.88
N GLY A 158 11.72 1.49 -10.01
CA GLY A 158 11.10 2.26 -8.92
C GLY A 158 10.85 1.38 -7.69
N VAL A 159 10.24 0.20 -7.89
CA VAL A 159 10.00 -0.78 -6.83
C VAL A 159 11.30 -1.24 -6.19
N LEU A 160 12.32 -1.60 -6.99
CA LEU A 160 13.62 -2.01 -6.45
C LEU A 160 14.27 -0.88 -5.62
N TYR A 161 14.17 0.37 -6.09
CA TYR A 161 14.69 1.52 -5.37
C TYR A 161 14.02 1.67 -4.00
N GLU A 162 12.69 1.65 -3.95
CA GLU A 162 11.96 1.76 -2.68
C GLU A 162 12.25 0.60 -1.74
N LEU A 163 12.28 -0.65 -2.25
CA LEU A 163 12.62 -1.83 -1.44
C LEU A 163 13.99 -1.69 -0.79
N LYS A 164 15.00 -1.16 -1.52
CA LYS A 164 16.35 -0.88 -0.97
C LYS A 164 16.28 0.13 0.17
N GLU A 165 15.60 1.24 -0.03
CA GLU A 165 15.46 2.30 0.96
C GLU A 165 14.74 1.79 2.22
N SER A 166 13.65 1.03 2.03
CA SER A 166 12.88 0.45 3.13
C SER A 166 13.68 -0.59 3.92
N ILE A 167 14.39 -1.49 3.24
CA ILE A 167 15.23 -2.51 3.88
C ILE A 167 16.37 -1.85 4.66
N ASN A 168 17.10 -0.90 4.06
CA ASN A 168 18.19 -0.18 4.72
C ASN A 168 17.70 0.48 6.02
N LYS A 169 16.55 1.19 5.95
CA LYS A 169 15.94 1.83 7.11
C LYS A 169 15.52 0.85 8.21
N LEU A 170 15.04 -0.34 7.84
CA LEU A 170 14.69 -1.38 8.79
C LEU A 170 15.94 -2.00 9.45
N VAL A 171 16.99 -2.25 8.67
CA VAL A 171 18.28 -2.78 9.17
C VAL A 171 18.95 -1.78 10.11
N GLU A 172 19.03 -0.50 9.74
CA GLU A 172 19.56 0.57 10.60
C GLU A 172 18.85 0.66 11.95
N LYS A 173 17.54 0.36 11.97
CA LYS A 173 16.72 0.37 13.20
C LYS A 173 16.68 -0.96 13.94
N ASN A 174 17.47 -1.97 13.51
CA ASN A 174 17.42 -3.33 14.04
C ASN A 174 15.97 -3.91 14.07
N SER A 175 15.16 -3.57 13.04
CA SER A 175 13.78 -4.02 12.92
C SER A 175 13.68 -5.32 12.13
N LEU A 176 12.60 -6.09 12.37
CA LEU A 176 12.35 -7.33 11.63
C LEU A 176 12.08 -7.03 10.15
N LEU A 177 12.61 -7.87 9.27
CA LEU A 177 12.32 -7.86 7.85
C LEU A 177 11.21 -8.87 7.54
N CYS A 178 10.12 -8.41 6.95
CA CYS A 178 9.06 -9.30 6.45
C CYS A 178 9.60 -10.17 5.31
N LEU A 179 9.24 -11.45 5.31
CA LEU A 179 9.69 -12.37 4.26
C LEU A 179 9.22 -11.95 2.87
N ASP A 180 8.01 -11.39 2.74
CA ASP A 180 7.52 -10.88 1.46
C ASP A 180 8.41 -9.76 0.93
N THR A 181 8.88 -8.85 1.79
CA THR A 181 9.81 -7.78 1.40
C THR A 181 11.15 -8.34 0.92
N VAL A 182 11.67 -9.36 1.59
CA VAL A 182 12.95 -10.01 1.19
C VAL A 182 12.78 -10.73 -0.15
N LYS A 183 11.69 -11.45 -0.35
CA LYS A 183 11.37 -12.13 -1.61
C LYS A 183 11.17 -11.12 -2.74
N ALA A 184 10.42 -10.04 -2.49
CA ALA A 184 10.24 -8.95 -3.44
C ALA A 184 11.59 -8.37 -3.88
N TYR A 185 12.45 -8.02 -2.93
CA TYR A 185 13.76 -7.48 -3.21
C TYR A 185 14.59 -8.43 -4.10
N ASN A 186 14.70 -9.70 -3.73
CA ASN A 186 15.44 -10.69 -4.51
C ASN A 186 14.89 -10.84 -5.93
N TYR A 187 13.54 -10.86 -6.07
CA TYR A 187 12.89 -10.92 -7.36
C TYR A 187 13.26 -9.71 -8.24
N TYR A 188 13.14 -8.48 -7.71
CA TYR A 188 13.39 -7.28 -8.49
C TYR A 188 14.89 -7.01 -8.74
N VAL A 189 15.80 -7.52 -7.92
CA VAL A 189 17.26 -7.47 -8.22
C VAL A 189 17.60 -8.27 -9.47
N THR A 190 16.88 -9.37 -9.71
CA THR A 190 17.17 -10.26 -10.83
C THR A 190 16.37 -9.96 -12.10
N ASN A 191 15.26 -9.19 -11.99
CA ASN A 191 14.28 -9.01 -13.08
C ASN A 191 14.02 -7.55 -13.47
N SER A 192 14.70 -6.54 -12.90
CA SER A 192 14.46 -5.12 -13.20
C SER A 192 15.58 -4.43 -13.98
#